data_cd1ab392d7b88f976bd9a7694f056a2c
#
_entry.id   cd1ab392d7b88f976bd9a7694f056a2c
#
_cell.length_a   1.000
_cell.length_b   1.000
_cell.length_c   1.000
_cell.angle_alpha   90.00
_cell.angle_beta   90.00
_cell.angle_gamma   90.00
#
_symmetry.space_group_name_H-M   'P 1'
#
loop_
_entity.id
_entity.type
_entity.pdbx_description
1 polymer ?
#
loop_
_entity_poly.entity_id
_entity_poly.type
_entity_poly.pdbx_seq_one_letter_code
_entity_poly.pdbx_strand_id
1 'polypeptide(L)'
;MRQAVLLGNLETKRTLYLKKAMKDQGAPITFWDWETFRKEQSLPKGWEQKELFLKIDPPVWTSCCLEELGGLTSDYEMLLERLGTLGEREHIQFFNSPQAILQLLDKRGCKKVLKNREIPVTETLEGDISDGEHLLMVMAHYDMSQVFIKPVKGSGAAGIAAFRYQKRTGNMTLYTCGMEDPQTGRLVNTKRLRRFTDREQVMTFLNRLLSLDCIVERWYAKAQHQGFSYDLRAVVQDGQTDFMLARLSKGPVTNLHLNNHPLKASELGLTVSTVEEIEELCKRAAGSFQGLRSVGIDILLEKGSSKPRVIEMNGQGDLIYQDIYNKNNIYRHQAKMMKRWLCGR
;
A
#
# COMPACT_ATOMS: atom_id res chain seq x y z
N MET A 1 14.14 31.66 -1.67
CA MET A 1 13.38 31.47 -0.38
C MET A 1 12.89 30.06 -0.34
N ARG A 2 13.07 29.35 0.80
CA ARG A 2 12.58 27.96 1.00
C ARG A 2 11.11 27.92 1.38
N GLN A 3 10.36 27.00 0.78
CA GLN A 3 8.93 26.84 1.03
C GLN A 3 8.57 25.34 1.12
N ALA A 4 7.94 24.94 2.22
CA ALA A 4 7.35 23.60 2.36
C ALA A 4 5.95 23.59 1.73
N VAL A 5 5.68 22.58 0.93
CA VAL A 5 4.43 22.45 0.16
C VAL A 5 3.83 21.06 0.38
N LEU A 6 2.52 21.00 0.51
CA LEU A 6 1.74 19.78 0.50
C LEU A 6 0.83 19.79 -0.74
N LEU A 7 1.06 18.88 -1.67
CA LEU A 7 0.13 18.55 -2.74
C LEU A 7 -0.84 17.48 -2.25
N GLY A 8 -2.13 17.75 -2.27
CA GLY A 8 -3.12 16.84 -1.71
C GLY A 8 -4.56 17.27 -1.92
N ASN A 9 -5.47 16.73 -1.10
CA ASN A 9 -6.87 17.11 -1.05
C ASN A 9 -7.19 17.76 0.31
N LEU A 10 -7.82 18.90 0.31
CA LEU A 10 -7.93 19.81 1.47
C LEU A 10 -8.54 19.16 2.71
N GLU A 11 -9.60 18.37 2.56
CA GLU A 11 -10.40 17.82 3.66
C GLU A 11 -9.95 16.44 4.14
N THR A 12 -8.86 15.91 3.62
CA THR A 12 -8.39 14.60 4.06
C THR A 12 -7.76 14.66 5.44
N LYS A 13 -7.93 13.60 6.23
CA LYS A 13 -7.27 13.48 7.55
C LYS A 13 -5.74 13.66 7.43
N ARG A 14 -5.13 13.21 6.35
CA ARG A 14 -3.69 13.37 6.08
C ARG A 14 -3.30 14.83 6.05
N THR A 15 -3.99 15.61 5.21
CA THR A 15 -3.78 17.06 5.09
C THR A 15 -3.96 17.77 6.43
N LEU A 16 -5.05 17.46 7.15
CA LEU A 16 -5.35 18.07 8.44
C LEU A 16 -4.29 17.75 9.50
N TYR A 17 -3.84 16.49 9.57
CA TYR A 17 -2.83 16.06 10.53
C TYR A 17 -1.46 16.67 10.25
N LEU A 18 -1.03 16.72 8.98
CA LEU A 18 0.24 17.36 8.63
C LEU A 18 0.20 18.87 8.90
N LYS A 19 -0.86 19.56 8.46
CA LYS A 19 -1.02 21.00 8.74
C LYS A 19 -0.97 21.30 10.24
N LYS A 20 -1.67 20.48 11.03
CA LYS A 20 -1.62 20.60 12.51
C LYS A 20 -0.19 20.37 13.02
N ALA A 21 0.48 19.32 12.61
CA ALA A 21 1.84 19.01 13.05
C ALA A 21 2.85 20.10 12.67
N MET A 22 2.73 20.69 11.46
CA MET A 22 3.55 21.83 11.02
C MET A 22 3.29 23.06 11.87
N LYS A 23 2.01 23.38 12.15
CA LYS A 23 1.63 24.49 13.05
C LYS A 23 2.21 24.28 14.45
N ASP A 24 2.09 23.08 15.02
CA ASP A 24 2.64 22.73 16.33
C ASP A 24 4.16 22.86 16.41
N GLN A 25 4.86 22.74 15.27
CA GLN A 25 6.31 22.97 15.12
C GLN A 25 6.67 24.43 14.83
N GLY A 26 5.71 25.34 14.71
CA GLY A 26 5.93 26.74 14.31
C GLY A 26 6.51 26.87 12.90
N ALA A 27 6.21 25.95 11.97
CA ALA A 27 6.69 25.93 10.61
C ALA A 27 5.55 26.14 9.61
N PRO A 28 5.69 27.04 8.64
CA PRO A 28 4.69 27.26 7.61
C PRO A 28 4.65 26.09 6.62
N ILE A 29 3.46 25.77 6.12
CA ILE A 29 3.25 24.85 5.00
C ILE A 29 2.21 25.44 4.05
N THR A 30 2.52 25.46 2.76
CA THR A 30 1.60 25.87 1.71
C THR A 30 0.88 24.66 1.18
N PHE A 31 -0.42 24.79 0.98
CA PHE A 31 -1.23 23.73 0.39
C PHE A 31 -1.37 23.96 -1.11
N TRP A 32 -1.23 22.88 -1.87
CA TRP A 32 -1.45 22.84 -3.32
C TRP A 32 -2.49 21.75 -3.61
N ASP A 33 -3.53 22.12 -4.32
CA ASP A 33 -4.66 21.25 -4.59
C ASP A 33 -4.46 20.39 -5.84
N TRP A 34 -4.87 19.13 -5.80
CA TRP A 34 -4.79 18.22 -6.93
C TRP A 34 -5.60 18.69 -8.15
N GLU A 35 -6.77 19.29 -7.95
CA GLU A 35 -7.59 19.77 -9.07
C GLU A 35 -6.89 20.91 -9.80
N THR A 36 -6.27 21.82 -9.05
CA THR A 36 -5.47 22.90 -9.64
C THR A 36 -4.30 22.33 -10.43
N PHE A 37 -3.55 21.36 -9.85
CA PHE A 37 -2.44 20.76 -10.57
C PHE A 37 -2.87 19.99 -11.83
N ARG A 38 -3.99 19.25 -11.78
CA ARG A 38 -4.53 18.54 -12.94
C ARG A 38 -4.86 19.48 -14.11
N LYS A 39 -5.39 20.67 -13.82
CA LYS A 39 -5.78 21.67 -14.84
C LYS A 39 -4.55 22.37 -15.42
N GLU A 40 -3.63 22.81 -14.59
CA GLU A 40 -2.53 23.69 -14.98
C GLU A 40 -1.27 22.93 -15.38
N GLN A 41 -1.00 21.77 -14.78
CA GLN A 41 0.19 20.94 -14.96
C GLN A 41 1.52 21.72 -14.87
N SER A 42 1.51 22.79 -14.11
CA SER A 42 2.63 23.73 -13.91
C SER A 42 2.66 24.22 -12.47
N LEU A 43 3.77 24.82 -12.06
CA LEU A 43 3.85 25.47 -10.76
C LEU A 43 2.93 26.68 -10.69
N PRO A 44 2.34 26.97 -9.51
CA PRO A 44 1.63 28.21 -9.27
C PRO A 44 2.55 29.43 -9.51
N LYS A 45 2.00 30.51 -10.08
CA LYS A 45 2.74 31.74 -10.34
C LYS A 45 3.52 32.24 -9.13
N GLY A 46 4.78 32.59 -9.32
CA GLY A 46 5.68 33.12 -8.29
C GLY A 46 6.34 32.02 -7.43
N TRP A 47 6.24 30.74 -7.83
CA TRP A 47 6.97 29.65 -7.17
C TRP A 47 8.27 29.29 -7.89
N GLU A 48 8.44 29.72 -9.13
CA GLU A 48 9.58 29.40 -10.01
C GLU A 48 10.93 29.87 -9.42
N GLN A 49 10.91 30.89 -8.56
CA GLN A 49 12.10 31.46 -7.91
C GLN A 49 12.32 30.90 -6.47
N LYS A 50 11.55 29.91 -6.05
CA LYS A 50 11.62 29.35 -4.70
C LYS A 50 12.24 27.97 -4.70
N GLU A 51 13.00 27.66 -3.65
CA GLU A 51 13.34 26.28 -3.34
C GLU A 51 12.14 25.63 -2.67
N LEU A 52 11.58 24.59 -3.29
CA LEU A 52 10.38 23.90 -2.79
C LEU A 52 10.72 22.56 -2.16
N PHE A 53 10.12 22.24 -1.02
CA PHE A 53 10.09 20.90 -0.46
C PHE A 53 8.66 20.37 -0.52
N LEU A 54 8.40 19.50 -1.49
CA LEU A 54 7.08 19.07 -1.86
C LEU A 54 6.77 17.68 -1.32
N LYS A 55 5.77 17.58 -0.45
CA LYS A 55 5.14 16.31 -0.06
C LYS A 55 3.92 16.06 -0.95
N ILE A 56 3.85 14.85 -1.50
CA ILE A 56 2.77 14.39 -2.37
C ILE A 56 1.90 13.43 -1.57
N ASP A 57 0.65 13.81 -1.28
CA ASP A 57 -0.39 12.90 -0.79
C ASP A 57 -1.18 12.33 -1.98
N PRO A 58 -1.72 11.10 -1.90
CA PRO A 58 -2.48 10.52 -3.01
C PRO A 58 -3.75 11.33 -3.30
N PRO A 59 -4.22 11.38 -4.56
CA PRO A 59 -5.52 11.92 -4.87
C PRO A 59 -6.63 11.06 -4.21
N VAL A 60 -7.79 11.66 -3.96
CA VAL A 60 -8.97 10.92 -3.51
C VAL A 60 -9.65 10.27 -4.72
N TRP A 61 -9.83 8.96 -4.64
CA TRP A 61 -10.55 8.19 -5.64
C TRP A 61 -11.93 7.84 -5.11
N THR A 62 -12.95 8.16 -5.88
CA THR A 62 -14.36 7.97 -5.50
C THR A 62 -14.96 6.70 -6.06
N SER A 63 -14.37 6.12 -7.12
CA SER A 63 -14.89 4.90 -7.73
C SER A 63 -14.60 3.66 -6.88
N CYS A 64 -15.61 2.81 -6.75
CA CYS A 64 -15.48 1.46 -6.20
C CYS A 64 -15.39 0.38 -7.30
N CYS A 65 -15.46 0.77 -8.58
CA CYS A 65 -15.40 -0.14 -9.72
C CYS A 65 -13.97 -0.63 -9.94
N LEU A 66 -13.78 -1.95 -9.93
CA LEU A 66 -12.45 -2.55 -10.08
C LEU A 66 -11.91 -2.40 -11.50
N GLU A 67 -12.79 -2.37 -12.49
CA GLU A 67 -12.44 -2.19 -13.90
C GLU A 67 -11.91 -0.78 -14.19
N GLU A 68 -12.23 0.21 -13.35
CA GLU A 68 -11.71 1.58 -13.46
C GLU A 68 -10.36 1.80 -12.77
N LEU A 69 -9.93 0.88 -11.89
CA LEU A 69 -8.70 1.06 -11.10
C LEU A 69 -7.46 1.25 -11.98
N GLY A 70 -7.39 0.52 -13.09
CA GLY A 70 -6.29 0.64 -14.04
C GLY A 70 -6.18 2.05 -14.62
N GLY A 71 -7.30 2.61 -15.11
CA GLY A 71 -7.36 3.96 -15.66
C GLY A 71 -7.06 5.03 -14.63
N LEU A 72 -7.70 4.97 -13.45
CA LEU A 72 -7.45 5.92 -12.37
C LEU A 72 -5.98 5.93 -11.90
N THR A 73 -5.37 4.74 -11.85
CA THR A 73 -3.95 4.64 -11.49
C THR A 73 -3.06 5.20 -12.60
N SER A 74 -3.37 4.91 -13.88
CA SER A 74 -2.62 5.45 -15.01
C SER A 74 -2.69 6.98 -15.09
N ASP A 75 -3.84 7.56 -14.83
CA ASP A 75 -3.98 9.02 -14.73
C ASP A 75 -3.09 9.60 -13.62
N TYR A 76 -3.04 8.91 -12.48
CA TYR A 76 -2.17 9.32 -11.38
C TYR A 76 -0.69 9.17 -11.72
N GLU A 77 -0.30 8.08 -12.39
CA GLU A 77 1.06 7.86 -12.87
C GLU A 77 1.51 9.00 -13.80
N MET A 78 0.68 9.39 -14.77
CA MET A 78 0.98 10.54 -15.65
C MET A 78 1.19 11.85 -14.88
N LEU A 79 0.38 12.10 -13.84
CA LEU A 79 0.56 13.28 -13.00
C LEU A 79 1.86 13.22 -12.18
N LEU A 80 2.26 12.04 -11.70
CA LEU A 80 3.55 11.85 -11.00
C LEU A 80 4.74 12.04 -11.94
N GLU A 81 4.67 11.52 -13.18
CA GLU A 81 5.69 11.74 -14.21
C GLU A 81 5.84 13.25 -14.52
N ARG A 82 4.71 13.94 -14.65
CA ARG A 82 4.72 15.40 -14.86
C ARG A 82 5.36 16.13 -13.67
N LEU A 83 5.06 15.74 -12.43
CA LEU A 83 5.73 16.29 -11.24
C LEU A 83 7.23 16.01 -11.25
N GLY A 84 7.65 14.81 -11.65
CA GLY A 84 9.05 14.45 -11.80
C GLY A 84 9.78 15.38 -12.78
N THR A 85 9.19 15.61 -13.96
CA THR A 85 9.72 16.51 -14.98
C THR A 85 9.80 17.96 -14.49
N LEU A 86 8.81 18.43 -13.72
CA LEU A 86 8.87 19.74 -13.08
C LEU A 86 10.01 19.80 -12.05
N GLY A 87 10.20 18.73 -11.27
CA GLY A 87 11.29 18.65 -10.30
C GLY A 87 12.70 18.72 -10.88
N GLU A 88 12.89 18.22 -12.12
CA GLU A 88 14.17 18.31 -12.84
C GLU A 88 14.47 19.72 -13.37
N ARG A 89 13.44 20.50 -13.67
CA ARG A 89 13.57 21.86 -14.25
C ARG A 89 13.59 22.97 -13.21
N GLU A 90 12.92 22.73 -12.10
CA GLU A 90 12.69 23.69 -11.04
C GLU A 90 13.40 23.24 -9.75
N HIS A 91 13.63 24.16 -8.83
CA HIS A 91 14.29 23.86 -7.55
C HIS A 91 13.32 23.12 -6.58
N ILE A 92 12.83 21.94 -6.98
CA ILE A 92 11.92 21.10 -6.19
C ILE A 92 12.67 19.91 -5.60
N GLN A 93 12.72 19.84 -4.29
CA GLN A 93 13.07 18.64 -3.56
C GLN A 93 11.77 17.94 -3.10
N PHE A 94 11.68 16.65 -3.35
CA PHE A 94 10.50 15.88 -2.94
C PHE A 94 10.69 15.23 -1.57
N PHE A 95 9.61 15.15 -0.80
CA PHE A 95 9.55 14.35 0.42
C PHE A 95 9.70 12.86 0.09
N ASN A 96 8.81 12.33 -0.76
CA ASN A 96 9.03 11.10 -1.52
C ASN A 96 9.09 11.50 -3.00
N SER A 97 10.09 11.01 -3.73
CA SER A 97 10.20 11.33 -5.15
C SER A 97 9.02 10.73 -5.93
N PRO A 98 8.52 11.42 -6.97
CA PRO A 98 7.51 10.87 -7.85
C PRO A 98 7.89 9.49 -8.39
N GLN A 99 9.16 9.30 -8.76
CA GLN A 99 9.68 8.02 -9.25
C GLN A 99 9.59 6.91 -8.21
N ALA A 100 9.91 7.19 -6.93
CA ALA A 100 9.76 6.19 -5.87
C ALA A 100 8.28 5.82 -5.63
N ILE A 101 7.38 6.81 -5.71
CA ILE A 101 5.94 6.55 -5.60
C ILE A 101 5.48 5.66 -6.78
N LEU A 102 5.86 5.98 -8.02
CA LEU A 102 5.55 5.21 -9.22
C LEU A 102 6.00 3.75 -9.10
N GLN A 103 7.23 3.51 -8.64
CA GLN A 103 7.75 2.16 -8.44
C GLN A 103 6.95 1.34 -7.42
N LEU A 104 6.35 1.99 -6.42
CA LEU A 104 5.54 1.32 -5.40
C LEU A 104 4.06 1.17 -5.79
N LEU A 105 3.57 1.89 -6.81
CA LEU A 105 2.22 1.69 -7.37
C LEU A 105 2.12 0.39 -8.16
N ASP A 106 3.21 -0.08 -8.78
CA ASP A 106 3.30 -1.37 -9.45
C ASP A 106 3.78 -2.45 -8.47
N LYS A 107 2.85 -3.27 -7.97
CA LYS A 107 3.16 -4.37 -7.03
C LYS A 107 4.13 -5.40 -7.61
N ARG A 108 4.05 -5.67 -8.92
CA ARG A 108 4.93 -6.64 -9.61
C ARG A 108 6.36 -6.09 -9.70
N GLY A 109 6.51 -4.85 -10.16
CA GLY A 109 7.79 -4.15 -10.24
C GLY A 109 8.43 -3.96 -8.87
N CYS A 110 7.65 -3.53 -7.87
CA CYS A 110 8.12 -3.40 -6.48
C CYS A 110 8.70 -4.71 -5.96
N LYS A 111 8.00 -5.84 -6.10
CA LYS A 111 8.51 -7.15 -5.66
C LYS A 111 9.76 -7.60 -6.41
N LYS A 112 9.86 -7.30 -7.71
CA LYS A 112 11.06 -7.58 -8.50
C LYS A 112 12.28 -6.83 -7.95
N VAL A 113 12.12 -5.54 -7.61
CA VAL A 113 13.19 -4.74 -6.98
C VAL A 113 13.59 -5.36 -5.64
N LEU A 114 12.64 -5.71 -4.79
CA LEU A 114 12.91 -6.31 -3.48
C LEU A 114 13.63 -7.67 -3.61
N LYS A 115 13.18 -8.55 -4.50
CA LYS A 115 13.82 -9.85 -4.78
C LYS A 115 15.28 -9.67 -5.24
N ASN A 116 15.56 -8.72 -6.13
CA ASN A 116 16.90 -8.42 -6.62
C ASN A 116 17.84 -7.88 -5.52
N ARG A 117 17.28 -7.40 -4.41
CA ARG A 117 17.99 -6.96 -3.19
C ARG A 117 17.99 -8.02 -2.09
N GLU A 118 17.61 -9.27 -2.42
CA GLU A 118 17.54 -10.40 -1.47
C GLU A 118 16.66 -10.10 -0.25
N ILE A 119 15.58 -9.34 -0.46
CA ILE A 119 14.61 -9.04 0.58
C ILE A 119 13.50 -10.08 0.53
N PRO A 120 13.21 -10.78 1.64
CA PRO A 120 12.13 -11.75 1.69
C PRO A 120 10.78 -11.11 1.37
N VAL A 121 10.13 -11.57 0.30
CA VAL A 121 8.77 -11.17 -0.10
C VAL A 121 7.86 -12.40 -0.15
N THR A 122 6.55 -12.18 -0.19
CA THR A 122 5.62 -13.25 -0.54
C THR A 122 5.88 -13.70 -1.98
N GLU A 123 6.00 -15.03 -2.18
CA GLU A 123 6.31 -15.64 -3.48
C GLU A 123 5.19 -15.37 -4.49
N THR A 124 5.57 -14.96 -5.68
CA THR A 124 4.65 -14.72 -6.80
C THR A 124 4.73 -15.86 -7.80
N LEU A 125 3.57 -16.29 -8.29
CA LEU A 125 3.50 -17.19 -9.43
C LEU A 125 3.90 -16.43 -10.68
N GLU A 126 4.74 -17.05 -11.51
CA GLU A 126 5.17 -16.47 -12.79
C GLU A 126 4.16 -16.77 -13.89
N GLY A 127 4.13 -15.90 -14.89
CA GLY A 127 3.26 -16.00 -16.05
C GLY A 127 2.07 -15.04 -15.97
N ASP A 128 1.44 -14.84 -17.12
CA ASP A 128 0.25 -14.03 -17.27
C ASP A 128 -0.98 -14.92 -17.12
N ILE A 129 -1.53 -14.94 -15.90
CA ILE A 129 -2.66 -15.81 -15.53
C ILE A 129 -3.95 -15.06 -15.87
N SER A 130 -4.58 -15.43 -16.98
CA SER A 130 -5.70 -14.70 -17.58
C SER A 130 -7.08 -15.12 -17.10
N ASP A 131 -7.20 -16.35 -16.55
CA ASP A 131 -8.50 -16.93 -16.16
C ASP A 131 -8.35 -18.00 -15.07
N GLY A 132 -9.48 -18.50 -14.55
CA GLY A 132 -9.52 -19.46 -13.46
C GLY A 132 -8.97 -20.84 -13.81
N GLU A 133 -9.17 -21.34 -15.01
CA GLU A 133 -8.63 -22.64 -15.41
C GLU A 133 -7.11 -22.56 -15.57
N HIS A 134 -6.59 -21.50 -16.17
CA HIS A 134 -5.15 -21.25 -16.22
C HIS A 134 -4.57 -21.12 -14.81
N LEU A 135 -5.27 -20.42 -13.89
CA LEU A 135 -4.86 -20.34 -12.49
C LEU A 135 -4.74 -21.74 -11.86
N LEU A 136 -5.71 -22.63 -12.07
CA LEU A 136 -5.65 -24.00 -11.52
C LEU A 136 -4.46 -24.81 -12.09
N MET A 137 -4.14 -24.65 -13.37
CA MET A 137 -2.97 -25.29 -13.99
C MET A 137 -1.67 -24.77 -13.37
N VAL A 138 -1.52 -23.46 -13.23
CA VAL A 138 -0.33 -22.86 -12.63
C VAL A 138 -0.20 -23.25 -11.15
N MET A 139 -1.30 -23.23 -10.38
CA MET A 139 -1.29 -23.70 -8.98
C MET A 139 -0.85 -25.17 -8.88
N ALA A 140 -1.28 -26.02 -9.81
CA ALA A 140 -0.87 -27.42 -9.84
C ALA A 140 0.63 -27.57 -10.18
N HIS A 141 1.16 -26.75 -11.10
CA HIS A 141 2.58 -26.73 -11.45
C HIS A 141 3.47 -26.35 -10.26
N TYR A 142 3.07 -25.36 -9.46
CA TYR A 142 3.79 -24.92 -8.27
C TYR A 142 3.46 -25.71 -7.00
N ASP A 143 2.67 -26.78 -7.09
CA ASP A 143 2.16 -27.55 -5.93
C ASP A 143 1.53 -26.65 -4.85
N MET A 144 0.70 -25.72 -5.29
CA MET A 144 -0.01 -24.80 -4.42
C MET A 144 -1.49 -25.12 -4.35
N SER A 145 -2.03 -25.23 -3.13
CA SER A 145 -3.47 -25.38 -2.89
C SER A 145 -4.18 -24.09 -2.55
N GLN A 146 -3.42 -22.99 -2.35
CA GLN A 146 -3.98 -21.71 -1.95
C GLN A 146 -3.12 -20.52 -2.37
N VAL A 147 -3.78 -19.46 -2.85
CA VAL A 147 -3.14 -18.24 -3.36
C VAL A 147 -3.92 -16.98 -2.97
N PHE A 148 -3.23 -15.84 -3.00
CA PHE A 148 -3.82 -14.52 -3.06
C PHE A 148 -3.74 -13.97 -4.47
N ILE A 149 -4.83 -13.36 -4.94
CA ILE A 149 -4.92 -12.66 -6.22
C ILE A 149 -5.19 -11.20 -5.90
N LYS A 150 -4.45 -10.31 -6.53
CA LYS A 150 -4.56 -8.86 -6.30
C LYS A 150 -4.37 -8.11 -7.61
N PRO A 151 -5.16 -7.11 -7.95
CA PRO A 151 -4.82 -6.19 -9.03
C PRO A 151 -3.42 -5.61 -8.82
N VAL A 152 -2.60 -5.58 -9.87
CA VAL A 152 -1.24 -5.02 -9.81
C VAL A 152 -1.30 -3.57 -9.40
N LYS A 153 -2.23 -2.81 -9.98
CA LYS A 153 -2.53 -1.43 -9.62
C LYS A 153 -3.75 -1.36 -8.71
N GLY A 154 -3.71 -0.47 -7.72
CA GLY A 154 -4.80 -0.29 -6.75
C GLY A 154 -4.33 -0.33 -5.31
N SER A 155 -5.17 0.15 -4.40
CA SER A 155 -4.89 0.30 -2.97
C SER A 155 -6.09 -0.13 -2.12
N GLY A 156 -5.91 -0.19 -0.78
CA GLY A 156 -7.02 -0.39 0.15
C GLY A 156 -7.69 -1.76 0.11
N ALA A 157 -7.00 -2.81 -0.31
CA ALA A 157 -7.53 -4.16 -0.53
C ALA A 157 -8.55 -4.27 -1.68
N ALA A 158 -8.57 -3.29 -2.61
CA ALA A 158 -9.44 -3.34 -3.77
C ALA A 158 -9.13 -4.57 -4.63
N GLY A 159 -10.17 -5.37 -4.93
CA GLY A 159 -10.06 -6.58 -5.73
C GLY A 159 -9.25 -7.72 -5.12
N ILE A 160 -8.90 -7.66 -3.82
CA ILE A 160 -8.19 -8.78 -3.19
C ILE A 160 -9.07 -10.02 -3.16
N ALA A 161 -8.49 -11.17 -3.55
CA ALA A 161 -9.13 -12.47 -3.46
C ALA A 161 -8.15 -13.48 -2.84
N ALA A 162 -8.62 -14.21 -1.82
CA ALA A 162 -7.91 -15.34 -1.22
C ALA A 162 -8.60 -16.62 -1.67
N PHE A 163 -7.94 -17.38 -2.52
CA PHE A 163 -8.47 -18.55 -3.17
C PHE A 163 -7.81 -19.83 -2.67
N ARG A 164 -8.63 -20.86 -2.41
CA ARG A 164 -8.19 -22.21 -2.04
C ARG A 164 -8.86 -23.24 -2.93
N TYR A 165 -8.09 -24.20 -3.39
CA TYR A 165 -8.53 -25.33 -4.20
C TYR A 165 -8.03 -26.64 -3.62
N GLN A 166 -8.94 -27.60 -3.41
CA GLN A 166 -8.60 -28.94 -2.96
C GLN A 166 -8.62 -29.90 -4.15
N LYS A 167 -7.47 -30.17 -4.73
CA LYS A 167 -7.33 -31.02 -5.93
C LYS A 167 -8.04 -32.37 -5.84
N ARG A 168 -8.00 -33.01 -4.66
CA ARG A 168 -8.61 -34.34 -4.45
C ARG A 168 -10.15 -34.35 -4.51
N THR A 169 -10.79 -33.31 -4.03
CA THR A 169 -12.26 -33.22 -3.92
C THR A 169 -12.88 -32.29 -4.95
N GLY A 170 -12.09 -31.48 -5.62
CA GLY A 170 -12.56 -30.40 -6.48
C GLY A 170 -13.14 -29.19 -5.74
N ASN A 171 -13.12 -29.20 -4.39
CA ASN A 171 -13.71 -28.13 -3.58
C ASN A 171 -12.94 -26.83 -3.73
N MET A 172 -13.69 -25.75 -3.87
CA MET A 172 -13.16 -24.39 -3.97
C MET A 172 -13.66 -23.52 -2.82
N THR A 173 -12.83 -22.60 -2.37
CA THR A 173 -13.24 -21.54 -1.45
C THR A 173 -12.57 -20.24 -1.85
N LEU A 174 -13.36 -19.22 -2.07
CA LEU A 174 -12.92 -17.88 -2.40
C LEU A 174 -13.37 -16.90 -1.31
N TYR A 175 -12.45 -16.11 -0.78
CA TYR A 175 -12.74 -14.97 0.08
C TYR A 175 -12.39 -13.69 -0.66
N THR A 176 -13.33 -12.78 -0.84
CA THR A 176 -13.09 -11.52 -1.55
C THR A 176 -13.99 -10.40 -1.05
N CYS A 177 -13.55 -9.16 -1.25
CA CYS A 177 -14.35 -7.96 -1.07
C CYS A 177 -15.04 -7.53 -2.37
N GLY A 178 -14.64 -8.14 -3.50
CA GLY A 178 -15.24 -7.91 -4.80
C GLY A 178 -16.62 -8.58 -4.91
N MET A 179 -17.48 -7.99 -5.68
CA MET A 179 -18.76 -8.57 -6.11
C MET A 179 -19.19 -7.97 -7.42
N GLU A 180 -20.05 -8.67 -8.12
CA GLU A 180 -20.79 -8.08 -9.23
C GLU A 180 -21.91 -7.18 -8.71
N ASP A 181 -21.98 -5.96 -9.22
CA ASP A 181 -23.08 -5.05 -8.94
C ASP A 181 -24.31 -5.52 -9.74
N PRO A 182 -25.41 -5.87 -9.06
CA PRO A 182 -26.61 -6.40 -9.76
C PRO A 182 -27.24 -5.42 -10.74
N GLN A 183 -27.02 -4.11 -10.57
CA GLN A 183 -27.63 -3.09 -11.43
C GLN A 183 -26.81 -2.81 -12.68
N THR A 184 -25.49 -2.81 -12.55
CA THR A 184 -24.57 -2.43 -13.63
C THR A 184 -23.85 -3.61 -14.26
N GLY A 185 -23.87 -4.78 -13.62
CA GLY A 185 -23.07 -5.94 -14.01
C GLY A 185 -21.56 -5.74 -13.84
N ARG A 186 -21.10 -4.62 -13.27
CA ARG A 186 -19.69 -4.29 -13.11
C ARG A 186 -19.10 -4.93 -11.85
N LEU A 187 -17.80 -5.21 -11.88
CA LEU A 187 -17.10 -5.71 -10.72
C LEU A 187 -16.74 -4.56 -9.77
N VAL A 188 -17.32 -4.57 -8.58
CA VAL A 188 -17.14 -3.51 -7.58
C VAL A 188 -16.48 -4.02 -6.31
N ASN A 189 -15.70 -3.16 -5.66
CA ASN A 189 -15.11 -3.43 -4.36
C ASN A 189 -16.04 -2.99 -3.23
N THR A 190 -16.17 -3.82 -2.20
CA THR A 190 -16.97 -3.50 -1.02
C THR A 190 -16.11 -3.54 0.25
N LYS A 191 -16.66 -3.01 1.36
CA LYS A 191 -16.01 -3.10 2.67
C LYS A 191 -16.33 -4.41 3.42
N ARG A 192 -16.95 -5.39 2.75
CA ARG A 192 -17.38 -6.65 3.36
C ARG A 192 -16.65 -7.83 2.71
N LEU A 193 -15.91 -8.60 3.50
CA LEU A 193 -15.32 -9.85 3.06
C LEU A 193 -16.41 -10.92 2.96
N ARG A 194 -16.58 -11.51 1.77
CA ARG A 194 -17.53 -12.58 1.49
C ARG A 194 -16.78 -13.88 1.24
N ARG A 195 -17.49 -15.00 1.48
CA ARG A 195 -17.00 -16.35 1.18
C ARG A 195 -17.92 -17.01 0.14
N PHE A 196 -17.32 -17.53 -0.92
CA PHE A 196 -17.97 -18.30 -1.97
C PHE A 196 -17.40 -19.72 -2.01
N THR A 197 -18.26 -20.71 -2.22
CA THR A 197 -17.89 -22.13 -2.32
C THR A 197 -18.52 -22.84 -3.51
N ASP A 198 -19.49 -22.21 -4.16
CA ASP A 198 -20.05 -22.70 -5.39
C ASP A 198 -19.04 -22.56 -6.53
N ARG A 199 -18.81 -23.64 -7.29
CA ARG A 199 -17.78 -23.70 -8.32
C ARG A 199 -18.02 -22.68 -9.44
N GLU A 200 -19.25 -22.58 -9.92
CA GLU A 200 -19.60 -21.71 -11.03
C GLU A 200 -19.40 -20.24 -10.65
N GLN A 201 -19.92 -19.83 -9.49
CA GLN A 201 -19.74 -18.49 -8.96
C GLN A 201 -18.26 -18.14 -8.74
N VAL A 202 -17.48 -19.08 -8.17
CA VAL A 202 -16.05 -18.87 -7.94
C VAL A 202 -15.31 -18.69 -9.26
N MET A 203 -15.54 -19.56 -10.26
CA MET A 203 -14.85 -19.48 -11.55
C MET A 203 -15.26 -18.23 -12.33
N THR A 204 -16.52 -17.88 -12.35
CA THR A 204 -17.01 -16.64 -12.99
C THR A 204 -16.34 -15.41 -12.38
N PHE A 205 -16.26 -15.34 -11.05
CA PHE A 205 -15.57 -14.23 -10.38
C PHE A 205 -14.08 -14.22 -10.68
N LEU A 206 -13.41 -15.36 -10.63
CA LEU A 206 -11.97 -15.47 -10.91
C LEU A 206 -11.65 -15.05 -12.35
N ASN A 207 -12.44 -15.48 -13.34
CA ASN A 207 -12.25 -15.10 -14.74
C ASN A 207 -12.33 -13.58 -14.92
N ARG A 208 -13.32 -12.94 -14.29
CA ARG A 208 -13.46 -11.49 -14.34
C ARG A 208 -12.35 -10.74 -13.59
N LEU A 209 -11.94 -11.24 -12.41
CA LEU A 209 -10.86 -10.60 -11.66
C LEU A 209 -9.53 -10.73 -12.40
N LEU A 210 -9.22 -11.91 -12.94
CA LEU A 210 -7.97 -12.19 -13.64
C LEU A 210 -7.89 -11.54 -15.02
N SER A 211 -9.02 -11.12 -15.62
CA SER A 211 -8.99 -10.27 -16.82
C SER A 211 -8.49 -8.85 -16.54
N LEU A 212 -8.47 -8.43 -15.26
CA LEU A 212 -7.73 -7.26 -14.83
C LEU A 212 -6.27 -7.66 -14.63
N ASP A 213 -5.30 -6.77 -14.88
CA ASP A 213 -3.90 -7.09 -14.62
C ASP A 213 -3.68 -7.42 -13.12
N CYS A 214 -3.48 -8.71 -12.81
CA CYS A 214 -3.36 -9.22 -11.46
C CYS A 214 -2.01 -9.85 -11.18
N ILE A 215 -1.56 -9.75 -9.93
CA ILE A 215 -0.48 -10.55 -9.37
C ILE A 215 -1.06 -11.69 -8.54
N VAL A 216 -0.54 -12.90 -8.72
CA VAL A 216 -0.92 -14.09 -7.94
C VAL A 216 0.23 -14.46 -7.02
N GLU A 217 -0.07 -14.63 -5.74
CA GLU A 217 0.91 -14.87 -4.68
C GLU A 217 0.57 -16.11 -3.87
N ARG A 218 1.60 -16.82 -3.39
CA ARG A 218 1.42 -17.90 -2.41
C ARG A 218 0.69 -17.35 -1.16
N TRP A 219 -0.35 -18.05 -0.72
CA TRP A 219 -0.99 -17.75 0.55
C TRP A 219 -0.26 -18.47 1.68
N TYR A 220 0.55 -17.74 2.40
CA TYR A 220 1.25 -18.20 3.60
C TYR A 220 0.32 -18.24 4.81
N ALA A 221 0.51 -19.25 5.67
CA ALA A 221 -0.11 -19.25 6.99
C ALA A 221 0.53 -18.15 7.85
N LYS A 222 -0.29 -17.19 8.31
CA LYS A 222 0.14 -16.08 9.16
C LYS A 222 0.30 -16.52 10.61
N ALA A 223 1.20 -15.88 11.34
CA ALA A 223 1.26 -15.96 12.80
C ALA A 223 -0.10 -15.59 13.42
N GLN A 224 -0.34 -16.06 14.63
CA GLN A 224 -1.61 -15.89 15.32
C GLN A 224 -1.40 -15.30 16.72
N HIS A 225 -2.35 -14.46 17.12
CA HIS A 225 -2.44 -13.93 18.49
C HIS A 225 -3.88 -14.12 18.96
N GLN A 226 -4.08 -14.82 20.08
CA GLN A 226 -5.39 -15.12 20.68
C GLN A 226 -6.45 -15.65 19.67
N GLY A 227 -6.02 -16.55 18.76
CA GLY A 227 -6.90 -17.15 17.75
C GLY A 227 -7.15 -16.28 16.50
N PHE A 228 -6.59 -15.10 16.42
CA PHE A 228 -6.64 -14.23 15.24
C PHE A 228 -5.34 -14.34 14.44
N SER A 229 -5.43 -14.52 13.13
CA SER A 229 -4.29 -14.32 12.24
C SER A 229 -3.98 -12.84 12.11
N TYR A 230 -2.69 -12.49 12.01
CA TYR A 230 -2.30 -11.09 11.87
C TYR A 230 -1.19 -10.89 10.84
N ASP A 231 -1.09 -9.67 10.36
CA ASP A 231 0.09 -9.10 9.75
C ASP A 231 0.44 -7.77 10.45
N LEU A 232 1.61 -7.24 10.10
CA LEU A 232 2.08 -5.98 10.65
C LEU A 232 2.07 -4.90 9.57
N ARG A 233 1.64 -3.69 9.92
CA ARG A 233 1.92 -2.46 9.19
C ARG A 233 2.99 -1.69 9.92
N ALA A 234 4.18 -1.62 9.32
CA ALA A 234 5.24 -0.73 9.77
C ALA A 234 5.22 0.58 8.99
N VAL A 235 5.52 1.70 9.64
CA VAL A 235 5.82 2.98 9.00
C VAL A 235 7.28 3.29 9.20
N VAL A 236 8.01 3.37 8.08
CA VAL A 236 9.43 3.72 8.06
C VAL A 236 9.57 5.15 7.58
N GLN A 237 10.34 5.96 8.31
CA GLN A 237 10.63 7.33 7.96
C GLN A 237 12.13 7.62 8.16
N ASP A 238 12.79 8.23 7.16
CA ASP A 238 14.25 8.44 7.15
C ASP A 238 15.05 7.19 7.57
N GLY A 239 14.62 5.99 7.11
CA GLY A 239 15.29 4.73 7.37
C GLY A 239 15.07 4.15 8.77
N GLN A 240 14.17 4.70 9.58
CA GLN A 240 13.81 4.20 10.90
C GLN A 240 12.35 3.77 10.98
N THR A 241 12.06 2.70 11.70
CA THR A 241 10.67 2.27 11.95
C THR A 241 10.08 3.12 13.06
N ASP A 242 9.24 4.08 12.70
CA ASP A 242 8.60 5.00 13.64
C ASP A 242 7.43 4.38 14.38
N PHE A 243 6.73 3.45 13.73
CA PHE A 243 5.52 2.85 14.28
C PHE A 243 5.23 1.50 13.65
N MET A 244 4.75 0.57 14.47
CA MET A 244 4.33 -0.75 14.01
C MET A 244 2.98 -1.11 14.64
N LEU A 245 2.04 -1.54 13.79
CA LEU A 245 0.68 -1.92 14.17
C LEU A 245 0.37 -3.32 13.66
N ALA A 246 -0.16 -4.19 14.53
CA ALA A 246 -0.73 -5.46 14.12
C ALA A 246 -2.18 -5.26 13.65
N ARG A 247 -2.56 -5.98 12.58
CA ARG A 247 -3.91 -6.00 12.03
C ARG A 247 -4.44 -7.43 12.17
N LEU A 248 -5.33 -7.63 13.12
CA LEU A 248 -5.86 -8.93 13.51
C LEU A 248 -7.14 -9.25 12.75
N SER A 249 -7.26 -10.47 12.22
CA SER A 249 -8.44 -10.94 11.49
C SER A 249 -8.75 -12.41 11.80
N LYS A 250 -10.04 -12.75 11.82
CA LYS A 250 -10.51 -14.17 11.80
C LYS A 250 -10.46 -14.77 10.39
N GLY A 251 -10.40 -13.92 9.36
CA GLY A 251 -10.32 -14.31 7.95
C GLY A 251 -8.89 -14.23 7.40
N PRO A 252 -8.72 -14.52 6.10
CA PRO A 252 -7.40 -14.47 5.45
C PRO A 252 -6.88 -13.04 5.22
N VAL A 253 -7.77 -12.05 5.11
CA VAL A 253 -7.46 -10.67 4.82
C VAL A 253 -7.45 -9.86 6.11
N THR A 254 -6.34 -9.22 6.40
CA THR A 254 -6.08 -8.49 7.67
C THR A 254 -6.25 -6.98 7.56
N ASN A 255 -6.59 -6.46 6.38
CA ASN A 255 -6.74 -5.03 6.14
C ASN A 255 -7.81 -4.41 7.06
N LEU A 256 -7.47 -3.28 7.73
CA LEU A 256 -8.35 -2.61 8.68
C LEU A 256 -9.61 -1.96 8.04
N HIS A 257 -9.60 -1.71 6.73
CA HIS A 257 -10.79 -1.25 6.01
C HIS A 257 -11.93 -2.28 5.97
N LEU A 258 -11.63 -3.53 6.35
CA LEU A 258 -12.59 -4.65 6.43
C LEU A 258 -13.09 -4.89 7.86
N ASN A 259 -13.07 -3.88 8.72
CA ASN A 259 -13.47 -3.98 10.13
C ASN A 259 -12.65 -4.98 10.95
N ASN A 260 -11.40 -5.20 10.58
CA ASN A 260 -10.44 -5.96 11.36
C ASN A 260 -9.92 -5.14 12.55
N HIS A 261 -9.28 -5.80 13.52
CA HIS A 261 -8.91 -5.18 14.80
C HIS A 261 -7.44 -4.73 14.80
N PRO A 262 -7.15 -3.45 15.10
CA PRO A 262 -5.80 -3.00 15.33
C PRO A 262 -5.31 -3.41 16.73
N LEU A 263 -4.02 -3.74 16.83
CA LEU A 263 -3.34 -4.01 18.10
C LEU A 263 -1.92 -3.42 18.03
N LYS A 264 -1.41 -2.85 19.13
CA LYS A 264 -0.02 -2.42 19.16
C LYS A 264 0.90 -3.63 18.96
N ALA A 265 1.94 -3.52 18.15
CA ALA A 265 2.87 -4.61 17.93
C ALA A 265 3.56 -5.07 19.23
N SER A 266 3.77 -4.16 20.19
CA SER A 266 4.31 -4.48 21.54
C SER A 266 3.42 -5.41 22.37
N GLU A 267 2.13 -5.52 22.05
CA GLU A 267 1.18 -6.39 22.77
C GLU A 267 1.14 -7.82 22.20
N LEU A 268 1.83 -8.08 21.10
CA LEU A 268 1.91 -9.41 20.48
C LEU A 268 2.80 -10.41 21.23
N GLY A 269 3.68 -9.93 22.12
CA GLY A 269 4.65 -10.76 22.81
C GLY A 269 5.78 -11.29 21.93
N LEU A 270 6.12 -10.57 20.85
CA LEU A 270 7.25 -10.92 19.98
C LEU A 270 8.57 -10.82 20.76
N THR A 271 9.53 -11.71 20.45
CA THR A 271 10.88 -11.62 21.04
C THR A 271 11.62 -10.39 20.52
N VAL A 272 12.59 -9.90 21.28
CA VAL A 272 13.43 -8.78 20.85
C VAL A 272 14.08 -9.07 19.50
N SER A 273 14.65 -10.27 19.33
CA SER A 273 15.26 -10.69 18.07
C SER A 273 14.29 -10.65 16.88
N THR A 274 13.04 -11.08 17.08
CA THR A 274 12.01 -11.00 16.01
C THR A 274 11.70 -9.56 15.64
N VAL A 275 11.62 -8.65 16.62
CA VAL A 275 11.37 -7.23 16.37
C VAL A 275 12.55 -6.61 15.61
N GLU A 276 13.78 -6.88 16.03
CA GLU A 276 14.99 -6.41 15.33
C GLU A 276 15.07 -6.92 13.89
N GLU A 277 14.72 -8.19 13.65
CA GLU A 277 14.68 -8.77 12.30
C GLU A 277 13.63 -8.08 11.41
N ILE A 278 12.47 -7.74 11.96
CA ILE A 278 11.42 -6.99 11.26
C ILE A 278 11.88 -5.57 10.94
N GLU A 279 12.50 -4.87 11.90
CA GLU A 279 12.98 -3.50 11.71
C GLU A 279 14.10 -3.43 10.66
N GLU A 280 15.03 -4.37 10.68
CA GLU A 280 16.09 -4.45 9.68
C GLU A 280 15.54 -4.79 8.29
N LEU A 281 14.56 -5.71 8.21
CA LEU A 281 13.84 -6.00 6.96
C LEU A 281 13.17 -4.72 6.41
N CYS A 282 12.49 -3.97 7.25
CA CYS A 282 11.81 -2.73 6.88
C CYS A 282 12.79 -1.67 6.38
N LYS A 283 13.90 -1.48 7.08
CA LYS A 283 14.97 -0.55 6.71
C LYS A 283 15.59 -0.90 5.36
N ARG A 284 15.94 -2.16 5.14
CA ARG A 284 16.47 -2.64 3.86
C ARG A 284 15.47 -2.49 2.73
N ALA A 285 14.18 -2.81 2.97
CA ALA A 285 13.12 -2.66 1.99
C ALA A 285 12.93 -1.19 1.59
N ALA A 286 12.83 -0.27 2.55
CA ALA A 286 12.73 1.16 2.29
C ALA A 286 13.96 1.69 1.54
N GLY A 287 15.17 1.29 1.93
CA GLY A 287 16.43 1.67 1.29
C GLY A 287 16.61 1.13 -0.14
N SER A 288 15.73 0.23 -0.61
CA SER A 288 15.77 -0.29 -1.98
C SER A 288 15.23 0.70 -3.02
N PHE A 289 14.57 1.77 -2.59
CA PHE A 289 13.93 2.75 -3.46
C PHE A 289 14.51 4.15 -3.23
N GLN A 290 15.23 4.65 -4.23
CA GLN A 290 15.87 5.96 -4.13
C GLN A 290 14.82 7.08 -4.02
N GLY A 291 15.04 8.02 -3.09
CA GLY A 291 14.12 9.14 -2.88
C GLY A 291 12.87 8.82 -2.07
N LEU A 292 12.81 7.64 -1.44
CA LEU A 292 11.73 7.22 -0.55
C LEU A 292 12.10 7.54 0.90
N ARG A 293 11.47 8.56 1.48
CA ARG A 293 11.71 8.97 2.89
C ARG A 293 10.66 8.45 3.86
N SER A 294 9.45 8.18 3.37
CA SER A 294 8.35 7.66 4.20
C SER A 294 7.59 6.60 3.44
N VAL A 295 7.38 5.44 4.09
CA VAL A 295 6.70 4.30 3.48
C VAL A 295 5.96 3.48 4.52
N GLY A 296 4.76 3.01 4.16
CA GLY A 296 4.07 1.96 4.91
C GLY A 296 4.42 0.59 4.34
N ILE A 297 4.87 -0.33 5.16
CA ILE A 297 5.26 -1.69 4.76
C ILE A 297 4.35 -2.69 5.44
N ASP A 298 3.73 -3.56 4.66
CA ASP A 298 2.92 -4.67 5.15
C ASP A 298 3.80 -5.92 5.26
N ILE A 299 3.87 -6.51 6.45
CA ILE A 299 4.77 -7.60 6.79
C ILE A 299 3.97 -8.80 7.28
N LEU A 300 4.22 -9.94 6.67
CA LEU A 300 3.76 -11.24 7.12
C LEU A 300 4.79 -11.83 8.07
N LEU A 301 4.35 -12.38 9.19
CA LEU A 301 5.11 -13.35 9.97
C LEU A 301 4.58 -14.75 9.70
N GLU A 302 5.44 -15.66 9.28
CA GLU A 302 5.04 -17.04 9.01
C GLU A 302 4.68 -17.77 10.31
N LYS A 303 3.59 -18.52 10.29
CA LYS A 303 3.15 -19.35 11.43
C LYS A 303 4.22 -20.40 11.75
N GLY A 304 4.63 -20.46 13.01
CA GLY A 304 5.62 -21.41 13.53
C GLY A 304 7.05 -20.91 13.45
N SER A 305 7.51 -20.37 12.33
CA SER A 305 8.89 -19.86 12.21
C SER A 305 9.05 -18.39 12.59
N SER A 306 7.95 -17.62 12.58
CA SER A 306 7.93 -16.16 12.73
C SER A 306 8.82 -15.40 11.73
N LYS A 307 9.25 -16.05 10.63
CA LYS A 307 10.06 -15.39 9.58
C LYS A 307 9.29 -14.26 8.94
N PRO A 308 9.85 -13.05 8.90
CA PRO A 308 9.18 -11.90 8.28
C PRO A 308 9.34 -11.92 6.76
N ARG A 309 8.26 -11.53 6.06
CA ARG A 309 8.23 -11.30 4.61
C ARG A 309 7.48 -10.02 4.28
N VAL A 310 7.96 -9.25 3.34
CA VAL A 310 7.22 -8.11 2.81
C VAL A 310 6.06 -8.60 1.94
N ILE A 311 4.86 -8.16 2.27
CA ILE A 311 3.64 -8.39 1.45
C ILE A 311 3.54 -7.30 0.40
N GLU A 312 3.60 -6.03 0.84
CA GLU A 312 3.36 -4.85 0.02
C GLU A 312 4.05 -3.63 0.63
N MET A 313 4.44 -2.68 -0.22
CA MET A 313 4.95 -1.37 0.20
C MET A 313 4.07 -0.27 -0.39
N ASN A 314 3.83 0.76 0.41
CA ASN A 314 2.97 1.88 0.06
C ASN A 314 3.73 3.20 0.26
N GLY A 315 4.16 3.84 -0.81
CA GLY A 315 4.94 5.09 -0.77
C GLY A 315 4.20 6.30 -0.18
N GLN A 316 2.91 6.14 0.10
CA GLN A 316 2.05 7.12 0.74
C GLN A 316 1.22 6.44 1.84
N GLY A 317 1.80 5.40 2.44
CA GLY A 317 1.15 4.46 3.36
C GLY A 317 1.21 4.88 4.82
N ASP A 318 0.96 6.14 5.10
CA ASP A 318 0.79 6.63 6.45
C ASP A 318 -0.40 5.97 7.18
N LEU A 319 -0.28 5.84 8.48
CA LEU A 319 -1.29 5.23 9.33
C LEU A 319 -2.20 6.30 9.93
N ILE A 320 -3.43 6.35 9.44
CA ILE A 320 -4.45 7.24 10.01
C ILE A 320 -4.87 6.78 11.41
N TYR A 321 -4.62 5.51 11.76
CA TYR A 321 -4.92 4.94 13.08
C TYR A 321 -3.92 5.33 14.17
N GLN A 322 -2.84 6.02 13.82
CA GLN A 322 -1.83 6.45 14.79
C GLN A 322 -2.36 7.42 15.85
N ASP A 323 -3.38 8.19 15.54
CA ASP A 323 -4.04 9.09 16.49
C ASP A 323 -4.63 8.33 17.69
N ILE A 324 -5.06 7.08 17.50
CA ILE A 324 -5.56 6.23 18.58
C ILE A 324 -4.42 5.77 19.49
N TYR A 325 -3.26 5.35 18.91
CA TYR A 325 -2.19 4.69 19.66
C TYR A 325 -0.94 5.53 19.84
N ASN A 326 -0.66 6.47 18.95
CA ASN A 326 0.63 7.14 18.85
C ASN A 326 0.55 8.67 18.80
N LYS A 327 -0.60 9.26 19.09
CA LYS A 327 -0.81 10.70 19.22
C LYS A 327 -0.18 11.51 18.06
N ASN A 328 -0.40 11.05 16.83
CA ASN A 328 0.08 11.71 15.60
C ASN A 328 1.62 11.81 15.43
N ASN A 329 2.38 10.89 16.02
CA ASN A 329 3.85 10.95 15.96
C ASN A 329 4.41 10.86 14.53
N ILE A 330 3.75 10.13 13.61
CA ILE A 330 4.20 10.01 12.22
C ILE A 330 4.21 11.40 11.55
N TYR A 331 3.10 12.14 11.62
CA TYR A 331 3.04 13.49 11.04
C TYR A 331 3.90 14.51 11.79
N ARG A 332 4.11 14.33 13.09
CA ARG A 332 5.09 15.13 13.85
C ARG A 332 6.50 14.92 13.36
N HIS A 333 6.88 13.67 13.03
CA HIS A 333 8.17 13.38 12.45
C HIS A 333 8.29 13.98 11.04
N GLN A 334 7.28 13.81 10.19
CA GLN A 334 7.25 14.45 8.87
C GLN A 334 7.39 15.97 8.96
N ALA A 335 6.67 16.60 9.89
CA ALA A 335 6.78 18.03 10.14
C ALA A 335 8.19 18.46 10.61
N LYS A 336 8.84 17.63 11.46
CA LYS A 336 10.23 17.88 11.86
C LYS A 336 11.20 17.83 10.67
N MET A 337 11.04 16.84 9.79
CA MET A 337 11.85 16.71 8.57
C MET A 337 11.66 17.93 7.67
N MET A 338 10.42 18.36 7.43
CA MET A 338 10.12 19.53 6.62
C MET A 338 10.65 20.82 7.25
N LYS A 339 10.53 20.97 8.58
CA LYS A 339 11.09 22.13 9.32
C LYS A 339 12.61 22.18 9.25
N ARG A 340 13.33 21.05 9.41
CA ARG A 340 14.79 20.99 9.26
C ARG A 340 15.20 21.51 7.89
N TRP A 341 14.53 21.04 6.84
CA TRP A 341 14.80 21.51 5.49
C TRP A 341 14.56 23.01 5.31
N LEU A 342 13.45 23.55 5.85
CA LEU A 342 13.17 25.00 5.83
C LEU A 342 14.27 25.82 6.50
N CYS A 343 14.88 25.28 7.57
CA CYS A 343 15.96 25.93 8.32
C CYS A 343 17.36 25.70 7.72
N GLY A 344 17.48 24.97 6.60
CA GLY A 344 18.76 24.68 5.98
C GLY A 344 19.63 23.66 6.71
N ARG A 345 18.98 22.77 7.47
CA ARG A 345 19.63 21.74 8.31
C ARG A 345 19.33 20.35 7.81
#